data_b1541a5afdd18a3a8311c77cedc3e0b1
#
_entry.id   b1541a5afdd18a3a8311c77cedc3e0b1
#
_cell.length_a   1.000
_cell.length_b   1.000
_cell.length_c   1.000
_cell.angle_alpha   90.00
_cell.angle_beta   90.00
_cell.angle_gamma   90.00
#
_symmetry.space_group_name_H-M   'P 1'
#
loop_
_entity.id
_entity.type
_entity.pdbx_description
1 polymer ?
#
loop_
_entity_poly.entity_id
_entity_poly.type
_entity_poly.pdbx_seq_one_letter_code
_entity_poly.pdbx_strand_id
1 'polypeptide(L)'
;TEELRKKLQDPEFRKIEGFPIGSDEDILNLSDPPYYTACPNPWIADFIAEWEAQKPEQPEGYHYHREPFAADVSEGKNDPIYNAHSYHTKVPHKAIMRYILHYTQPGDIVFDGFCGTGMTGLAAQLCGDKDEVISLGYQVKPDGTILQEETDEDGKKVWRSFSKLGVRKAILNDLSSAATFIAYNYNTPGEVSEFSKKARNTLKSIEKDLGWMYETKHKDGRIGKINYVVWSDVFLCPSCTGEVVFWEAAVDKDLKKINDEFECPHCSTSLNKRNVDRAWTTKYDEAISETVKQIKQVPVFINYSISGKRFNKSPDEIDFKLIEKIANIKIPYPFPTTPVPKGDKTGEPLRIGITHAHHFYTRRNLYVLSALWSAYENNPKGRLALTSVLIKTASLLHNIGLKDGKINLAGALPNAMYIPSNLAERNLFQLIDGKIDDFMRANLERIKARQVVTLGSLSAPYISDSSSRKIDYIFIDPPFGANLHYSELSFLWEAWLGIVTNNEHEA
;
A
#
# COMPACT_ATOMS: atom_id res chain seq x y z
N THR A 1 2.02 26.18 2.23
CA THR A 1 1.82 25.60 3.59
C THR A 1 1.12 26.60 4.52
N GLU A 2 1.59 27.86 4.64
CA GLU A 2 0.99 28.87 5.55
C GLU A 2 -0.48 29.20 5.21
N GLU A 3 -0.82 29.19 3.96
CA GLU A 3 -2.18 29.43 3.49
C GLU A 3 -3.12 28.25 3.86
N LEU A 4 -2.65 27.01 3.72
CA LEU A 4 -3.36 25.83 4.20
C LEU A 4 -3.51 25.85 5.73
N ARG A 5 -2.48 26.26 6.49
CA ARG A 5 -2.55 26.42 7.94
C ARG A 5 -3.68 27.37 8.36
N LYS A 6 -3.85 28.49 7.66
CA LYS A 6 -4.98 29.42 7.91
C LYS A 6 -6.33 28.78 7.61
N LYS A 7 -6.42 27.99 6.52
CA LYS A 7 -7.67 27.26 6.19
C LYS A 7 -8.03 26.23 7.25
N LEU A 8 -7.05 25.51 7.79
CA LEU A 8 -7.28 24.52 8.85
C LEU A 8 -7.82 25.12 10.16
N GLN A 9 -7.67 26.42 10.37
CA GLN A 9 -8.26 27.13 11.52
C GLN A 9 -9.69 27.58 11.28
N ASP A 10 -10.20 27.47 10.06
CA ASP A 10 -11.57 27.80 9.72
C ASP A 10 -12.52 26.62 10.09
N PRO A 11 -13.46 26.80 11.04
CA PRO A 11 -14.38 25.74 11.41
C PRO A 11 -15.28 25.25 10.26
N GLU A 12 -15.62 26.14 9.30
CA GLU A 12 -16.46 25.76 8.15
C GLU A 12 -15.70 24.87 7.18
N PHE A 13 -14.39 25.12 6.99
CA PHE A 13 -13.53 24.26 6.19
C PHE A 13 -13.44 22.83 6.76
N ARG A 14 -13.46 22.71 8.09
CA ARG A 14 -13.44 21.40 8.76
C ARG A 14 -14.76 20.63 8.72
N LYS A 15 -15.87 21.32 8.41
CA LYS A 15 -17.19 20.69 8.25
C LYS A 15 -17.39 20.08 6.86
N ILE A 16 -16.46 20.29 5.93
CA ILE A 16 -16.51 19.66 4.62
C ILE A 16 -16.62 18.15 4.81
N GLU A 17 -17.58 17.54 4.14
CA GLU A 17 -17.86 16.11 4.22
C GLU A 17 -16.62 15.28 3.86
N GLY A 18 -16.30 14.30 4.70
CA GLY A 18 -15.10 13.48 4.53
C GLY A 18 -13.81 14.12 5.03
N PHE A 19 -13.88 15.25 5.77
CA PHE A 19 -12.68 15.83 6.37
C PHE A 19 -11.98 14.80 7.27
N PRO A 20 -10.66 14.55 7.09
CA PRO A 20 -9.96 13.47 7.76
C PRO A 20 -9.75 13.75 9.26
N ILE A 21 -9.50 12.69 10.03
CA ILE A 21 -9.18 12.73 11.46
C ILE A 21 -7.67 12.74 11.60
N GLY A 22 -7.11 13.82 12.14
CA GLY A 22 -5.67 14.01 12.35
C GLY A 22 -5.37 15.39 12.93
N SER A 23 -4.13 15.59 13.41
CA SER A 23 -3.69 16.91 13.84
C SER A 23 -3.41 17.82 12.64
N ASP A 24 -3.46 19.15 12.86
CA ASP A 24 -3.11 20.13 11.82
C ASP A 24 -1.70 19.91 11.30
N GLU A 25 -0.76 19.61 12.19
CA GLU A 25 0.63 19.37 11.83
C GLU A 25 0.79 18.10 10.99
N ASP A 26 0.05 17.01 11.28
CA ASP A 26 0.09 15.81 10.47
C ASP A 26 -0.47 16.07 9.06
N ILE A 27 -1.58 16.81 8.95
CA ILE A 27 -2.16 17.23 7.67
C ILE A 27 -1.17 18.09 6.87
N LEU A 28 -0.55 19.07 7.51
CA LEU A 28 0.43 19.96 6.87
C LEU A 28 1.69 19.23 6.44
N ASN A 29 2.21 18.33 7.28
CA ASN A 29 3.41 17.55 7.00
C ASN A 29 3.23 16.55 5.85
N LEU A 30 1.99 16.06 5.65
CA LEU A 30 1.68 15.15 4.56
C LEU A 30 1.37 15.89 3.25
N SER A 31 1.02 17.17 3.31
CA SER A 31 0.58 17.99 2.18
C SER A 31 1.74 18.66 1.43
N ASP A 32 1.55 18.91 0.13
CA ASP A 32 2.41 19.74 -0.74
C ASP A 32 1.55 20.77 -1.50
N PRO A 33 1.01 21.79 -0.79
CA PRO A 33 0.15 22.79 -1.40
C PRO A 33 0.86 23.59 -2.49
N PRO A 34 0.17 23.98 -3.57
CA PRO A 34 -1.27 23.79 -3.83
C PRO A 34 -1.61 22.44 -4.52
N TYR A 35 -0.63 21.65 -4.90
CA TYR A 35 -0.80 20.44 -5.73
C TYR A 35 -1.43 19.27 -5.00
N TYR A 36 -1.15 19.11 -3.73
CA TYR A 36 -1.66 18.03 -2.89
C TYR A 36 -1.96 18.52 -1.49
N THR A 37 -3.13 18.15 -0.97
CA THR A 37 -3.49 18.30 0.42
C THR A 37 -4.06 17.01 0.99
N ALA A 38 -3.62 16.63 2.19
CA ALA A 38 -4.15 15.49 2.93
C ALA A 38 -5.50 15.81 3.62
N CYS A 39 -6.22 16.78 3.08
CA CYS A 39 -7.56 17.24 3.43
C CYS A 39 -8.20 17.80 2.17
N PRO A 40 -9.44 18.36 2.19
CA PRO A 40 -10.00 19.04 1.02
C PRO A 40 -9.03 20.06 0.42
N ASN A 41 -8.82 19.99 -0.89
CA ASN A 41 -7.89 20.91 -1.57
C ASN A 41 -8.60 22.20 -1.97
N PRO A 42 -8.28 23.36 -1.36
CA PRO A 42 -8.98 24.60 -1.62
C PRO A 42 -8.60 25.26 -2.96
N TRP A 43 -7.59 24.76 -3.67
CA TRP A 43 -7.09 25.35 -4.93
C TRP A 43 -7.59 24.65 -6.20
N ILE A 44 -8.48 23.65 -6.09
CA ILE A 44 -8.99 22.91 -7.26
C ILE A 44 -9.65 23.85 -8.27
N ALA A 45 -10.45 24.81 -7.79
CA ALA A 45 -11.12 25.77 -8.68
C ALA A 45 -10.14 26.66 -9.44
N ASP A 46 -9.02 27.06 -8.80
CA ASP A 46 -7.98 27.86 -9.43
C ASP A 46 -7.25 27.07 -10.53
N PHE A 47 -6.92 25.80 -10.27
CA PHE A 47 -6.34 24.91 -11.29
C PHE A 47 -7.27 24.73 -12.48
N ILE A 48 -8.58 24.50 -12.26
CA ILE A 48 -9.55 24.37 -13.33
C ILE A 48 -9.59 25.64 -14.17
N ALA A 49 -9.65 26.82 -13.53
CA ALA A 49 -9.70 28.10 -14.23
C ALA A 49 -8.42 28.34 -15.06
N GLU A 50 -7.24 28.03 -14.49
CA GLU A 50 -5.97 28.13 -15.19
C GLU A 50 -5.90 27.17 -16.40
N TRP A 51 -6.29 25.92 -16.22
CA TRP A 51 -6.23 24.92 -17.28
C TRP A 51 -7.23 25.20 -18.40
N GLU A 52 -8.44 25.65 -18.09
CA GLU A 52 -9.42 26.08 -19.08
C GLU A 52 -8.90 27.24 -19.93
N ALA A 53 -8.23 28.22 -19.32
CA ALA A 53 -7.64 29.33 -20.04
C ALA A 53 -6.50 28.94 -21.01
N GLN A 54 -5.91 27.75 -20.83
CA GLN A 54 -4.85 27.21 -21.69
C GLN A 54 -5.39 26.41 -22.88
N LYS A 55 -6.69 26.06 -22.89
CA LYS A 55 -7.29 25.31 -23.99
C LYS A 55 -7.41 26.17 -25.26
N PRO A 56 -7.18 25.58 -26.44
CA PRO A 56 -7.45 26.28 -27.70
C PRO A 56 -8.95 26.54 -27.83
N GLU A 57 -9.29 27.66 -28.46
CA GLU A 57 -10.68 27.95 -28.81
C GLU A 57 -11.22 26.86 -29.77
N GLN A 58 -12.42 26.40 -29.47
CA GLN A 58 -13.09 25.44 -30.35
C GLN A 58 -13.60 26.13 -31.61
N PRO A 59 -13.52 25.48 -32.78
CA PRO A 59 -14.09 26.02 -33.99
C PRO A 59 -15.59 26.30 -33.86
N GLU A 60 -16.07 27.33 -34.51
CA GLU A 60 -17.51 27.64 -34.55
C GLU A 60 -18.30 26.43 -35.08
N GLY A 61 -19.33 26.01 -34.35
CA GLY A 61 -20.14 24.84 -34.71
C GLY A 61 -19.52 23.48 -34.24
N TYR A 62 -18.46 23.50 -33.47
CA TYR A 62 -17.93 22.25 -32.93
C TYR A 62 -18.95 21.56 -32.03
N HIS A 63 -19.24 20.27 -32.31
CA HIS A 63 -20.06 19.40 -31.47
C HIS A 63 -19.23 18.20 -31.06
N TYR A 64 -19.08 18.01 -29.76
CA TYR A 64 -18.44 16.82 -29.25
C TYR A 64 -19.30 15.59 -29.52
N HIS A 65 -18.70 14.60 -30.17
CA HIS A 65 -19.33 13.28 -30.38
C HIS A 65 -18.27 12.19 -30.31
N ARG A 66 -18.54 11.16 -29.56
CA ARG A 66 -17.75 9.93 -29.47
C ARG A 66 -18.69 8.73 -29.31
N GLU A 67 -18.41 7.69 -30.06
CA GLU A 67 -19.12 6.43 -29.89
C GLU A 67 -18.78 5.79 -28.54
N PRO A 68 -19.72 5.02 -27.96
CA PRO A 68 -19.43 4.23 -26.74
C PRO A 68 -18.23 3.32 -26.93
N PHE A 69 -17.37 3.27 -25.94
CA PHE A 69 -16.12 2.51 -25.97
C PHE A 69 -16.01 1.60 -24.75
N ALA A 70 -15.57 0.36 -24.98
CA ALA A 70 -15.25 -0.60 -23.92
C ALA A 70 -13.88 -1.25 -24.21
N ALA A 71 -13.08 -1.43 -23.19
CA ALA A 71 -11.79 -2.11 -23.26
C ALA A 71 -11.59 -3.02 -22.04
N ASP A 72 -10.63 -3.95 -22.16
CA ASP A 72 -10.25 -4.82 -21.04
C ASP A 72 -9.55 -3.99 -19.94
N VAL A 73 -10.20 -3.93 -18.77
CA VAL A 73 -9.68 -3.22 -17.60
C VAL A 73 -8.57 -3.99 -16.87
N SER A 74 -8.18 -5.15 -17.36
CA SER A 74 -7.05 -5.93 -16.81
C SER A 74 -5.72 -5.65 -17.51
N GLU A 75 -5.73 -4.92 -18.63
CA GLU A 75 -4.53 -4.58 -19.37
C GLU A 75 -3.54 -3.77 -18.52
N GLY A 76 -2.32 -4.25 -18.42
CA GLY A 76 -1.27 -3.60 -17.62
C GLY A 76 -1.14 -4.11 -16.18
N LYS A 77 -1.88 -5.14 -15.75
CA LYS A 77 -1.71 -5.74 -14.40
C LYS A 77 -0.30 -6.29 -14.14
N ASN A 78 0.46 -6.61 -15.18
CA ASN A 78 1.85 -7.04 -15.07
C ASN A 78 2.87 -5.88 -15.20
N ASP A 79 2.39 -4.66 -15.39
CA ASP A 79 3.25 -3.50 -15.54
C ASP A 79 3.98 -3.17 -14.22
N PRO A 80 5.27 -2.78 -14.25
CA PRO A 80 6.02 -2.37 -13.07
C PRO A 80 5.37 -1.24 -12.29
N ILE A 81 4.76 -0.26 -12.96
CA ILE A 81 4.04 0.85 -12.31
C ILE A 81 2.88 0.30 -11.47
N TYR A 82 2.08 -0.61 -12.06
CA TYR A 82 0.96 -1.22 -11.35
C TYR A 82 1.42 -2.01 -10.12
N ASN A 83 2.58 -2.69 -10.19
CA ASN A 83 3.06 -3.60 -9.15
C ASN A 83 3.95 -2.94 -8.08
N ALA A 84 4.40 -1.70 -8.28
CA ALA A 84 5.33 -1.05 -7.36
C ALA A 84 4.74 -0.85 -5.95
N HIS A 85 3.46 -0.48 -5.83
CA HIS A 85 2.74 -0.39 -4.55
C HIS A 85 1.45 -1.22 -4.60
N SER A 86 1.15 -1.96 -3.54
CA SER A 86 -0.12 -2.69 -3.42
C SER A 86 -1.25 -1.75 -3.00
N TYR A 87 -2.48 -2.04 -3.46
CA TYR A 87 -3.71 -1.44 -2.98
C TYR A 87 -4.83 -2.49 -3.03
N HIS A 88 -5.95 -2.24 -2.38
CA HIS A 88 -7.03 -3.24 -2.26
C HIS A 88 -7.64 -3.57 -3.61
N THR A 89 -8.01 -2.54 -4.37
CA THR A 89 -8.47 -2.63 -5.75
C THR A 89 -7.90 -1.47 -6.55
N LYS A 90 -7.55 -1.69 -7.81
CA LYS A 90 -7.14 -0.61 -8.73
C LYS A 90 -7.21 -1.07 -10.17
N VAL A 91 -7.54 -0.15 -11.06
CA VAL A 91 -7.46 -0.34 -12.50
C VAL A 91 -6.07 0.07 -12.99
N PRO A 92 -5.40 -0.71 -13.85
CA PRO A 92 -4.10 -0.34 -14.40
C PRO A 92 -4.16 0.93 -15.27
N HIS A 93 -3.14 1.77 -15.19
CA HIS A 93 -3.06 3.00 -15.99
C HIS A 93 -3.17 2.77 -17.50
N LYS A 94 -2.65 1.65 -18.03
CA LYS A 94 -2.77 1.31 -19.47
C LYS A 94 -4.21 1.12 -19.91
N ALA A 95 -5.01 0.44 -19.12
CA ALA A 95 -6.44 0.29 -19.39
C ALA A 95 -7.13 1.67 -19.36
N ILE A 96 -6.84 2.50 -18.37
CA ILE A 96 -7.41 3.85 -18.24
C ILE A 96 -6.99 4.74 -19.41
N MET A 97 -5.74 4.65 -19.88
CA MET A 97 -5.25 5.41 -21.04
C MET A 97 -6.10 5.20 -22.29
N ARG A 98 -6.60 3.99 -22.54
CA ARG A 98 -7.48 3.71 -23.69
C ARG A 98 -8.75 4.54 -23.66
N TYR A 99 -9.37 4.65 -22.48
CA TYR A 99 -10.57 5.47 -22.28
C TYR A 99 -10.26 6.96 -22.43
N ILE A 100 -9.19 7.44 -21.79
CA ILE A 100 -8.78 8.84 -21.87
C ILE A 100 -8.44 9.22 -23.31
N LEU A 101 -7.68 8.42 -24.04
CA LEU A 101 -7.35 8.67 -25.45
C LEU A 101 -8.59 8.69 -26.34
N HIS A 102 -9.60 7.85 -26.05
CA HIS A 102 -10.83 7.80 -26.83
C HIS A 102 -11.71 9.03 -26.61
N TYR A 103 -11.91 9.43 -25.36
CA TYR A 103 -12.90 10.46 -25.01
C TYR A 103 -12.34 11.88 -24.93
N THR A 104 -11.01 12.08 -24.91
CA THR A 104 -10.41 13.39 -24.62
C THR A 104 -9.38 13.81 -25.66
N GLN A 105 -9.08 15.12 -25.65
CA GLN A 105 -7.99 15.74 -26.39
C GLN A 105 -6.86 16.19 -25.46
N PRO A 106 -5.64 16.48 -25.97
CA PRO A 106 -4.58 17.08 -25.16
C PRO A 106 -5.04 18.36 -24.46
N GLY A 107 -4.78 18.45 -23.16
CA GLY A 107 -5.18 19.60 -22.32
C GLY A 107 -6.54 19.46 -21.65
N ASP A 108 -7.38 18.50 -22.07
CA ASP A 108 -8.66 18.21 -21.41
C ASP A 108 -8.48 17.81 -19.96
N ILE A 109 -9.49 18.11 -19.13
CA ILE A 109 -9.52 17.87 -17.69
C ILE A 109 -10.27 16.58 -17.40
N VAL A 110 -9.55 15.60 -16.82
CA VAL A 110 -10.10 14.32 -16.36
C VAL A 110 -10.30 14.38 -14.85
N PHE A 111 -11.45 13.94 -14.39
CA PHE A 111 -11.77 13.82 -12.96
C PHE A 111 -11.88 12.37 -12.54
N ASP A 112 -11.32 12.06 -11.36
CA ASP A 112 -11.48 10.77 -10.68
C ASP A 112 -11.76 11.02 -9.19
N GLY A 113 -13.00 10.74 -8.76
CA GLY A 113 -13.47 10.95 -7.40
C GLY A 113 -13.11 9.82 -6.42
N PHE A 114 -12.62 8.67 -6.94
CA PHE A 114 -12.24 7.48 -6.18
C PHE A 114 -10.86 6.99 -6.65
N CYS A 115 -9.90 7.90 -6.69
CA CYS A 115 -8.66 7.71 -7.42
C CYS A 115 -7.74 6.59 -6.88
N GLY A 116 -7.97 6.10 -5.66
CA GLY A 116 -7.13 5.10 -5.04
C GLY A 116 -5.65 5.48 -5.11
N THR A 117 -4.86 4.69 -5.83
CA THR A 117 -3.43 4.97 -6.01
C THR A 117 -3.10 5.98 -7.11
N GLY A 118 -4.09 6.66 -7.69
CA GLY A 118 -3.89 7.72 -8.69
C GLY A 118 -3.51 7.23 -10.09
N MET A 119 -3.93 6.03 -10.47
CA MET A 119 -3.64 5.48 -11.80
C MET A 119 -4.26 6.32 -12.93
N THR A 120 -5.38 6.98 -12.68
CA THR A 120 -6.02 7.91 -13.63
C THR A 120 -5.14 9.12 -13.92
N GLY A 121 -4.49 9.70 -12.91
CA GLY A 121 -3.54 10.80 -13.10
C GLY A 121 -2.31 10.39 -13.89
N LEU A 122 -1.76 9.18 -13.62
CA LEU A 122 -0.69 8.61 -14.43
C LEU A 122 -1.12 8.40 -15.89
N ALA A 123 -2.30 7.82 -16.12
CA ALA A 123 -2.85 7.61 -17.44
C ALA A 123 -3.01 8.92 -18.21
N ALA A 124 -3.54 9.98 -17.57
CA ALA A 124 -3.70 11.30 -18.16
C ALA A 124 -2.35 11.90 -18.60
N GLN A 125 -1.30 11.75 -17.79
CA GLN A 125 0.04 12.23 -18.10
C GLN A 125 0.71 11.38 -19.20
N LEU A 126 0.61 10.04 -19.11
CA LEU A 126 1.25 9.11 -20.05
C LEU A 126 0.58 9.07 -21.43
N CYS A 127 -0.61 9.64 -21.61
CA CYS A 127 -1.17 9.95 -22.92
C CYS A 127 -0.29 10.92 -23.74
N GLY A 128 0.67 11.60 -23.12
CA GLY A 128 1.70 12.41 -23.76
C GLY A 128 3.03 11.68 -23.99
N ASP A 129 3.17 10.43 -23.54
CA ASP A 129 4.37 9.61 -23.74
C ASP A 129 4.18 8.72 -24.99
N LYS A 130 5.00 8.99 -26.02
CA LYS A 130 4.90 8.30 -27.31
C LYS A 130 5.13 6.79 -27.18
N ASP A 131 6.09 6.39 -26.37
CA ASP A 131 6.47 4.98 -26.23
C ASP A 131 5.39 4.22 -25.48
N GLU A 132 4.78 4.85 -24.47
CA GLU A 132 3.66 4.27 -23.75
C GLU A 132 2.44 4.08 -24.64
N VAL A 133 2.09 5.09 -25.45
CA VAL A 133 0.99 5.00 -26.43
C VAL A 133 1.23 3.90 -27.47
N ILE A 134 2.47 3.78 -27.96
CA ILE A 134 2.84 2.69 -28.89
C ILE A 134 2.72 1.32 -28.19
N SER A 135 3.05 1.23 -26.90
CA SER A 135 2.94 -0.02 -26.14
C SER A 135 1.51 -0.55 -26.04
N LEU A 136 0.51 0.30 -26.24
CA LEU A 136 -0.91 -0.06 -26.32
C LEU A 136 -1.34 -0.61 -27.70
N GLY A 137 -0.40 -0.72 -28.65
CA GLY A 137 -0.69 -1.19 -30.02
C GLY A 137 -1.13 -0.10 -30.99
N TYR A 138 -1.03 1.18 -30.61
CA TYR A 138 -1.31 2.33 -31.50
C TYR A 138 -0.05 2.72 -32.29
N GLN A 139 -0.26 3.44 -33.41
CA GLN A 139 0.82 4.13 -34.12
C GLN A 139 0.74 5.64 -33.85
N VAL A 140 1.90 6.29 -33.78
CA VAL A 140 1.99 7.74 -33.55
C VAL A 140 2.75 8.39 -34.70
N LYS A 141 2.07 9.27 -35.45
CA LYS A 141 2.66 10.07 -36.55
C LYS A 141 3.59 11.18 -36.00
N PRO A 142 4.47 11.74 -36.83
CA PRO A 142 5.34 12.85 -36.44
C PRO A 142 4.58 14.11 -35.94
N ASP A 143 3.36 14.34 -36.41
CA ASP A 143 2.48 15.45 -36.00
C ASP A 143 1.71 15.19 -34.70
N GLY A 144 1.96 14.02 -34.04
CA GLY A 144 1.29 13.60 -32.84
C GLY A 144 -0.06 12.91 -33.07
N THR A 145 -0.49 12.70 -34.29
CA THR A 145 -1.72 11.94 -34.58
C THR A 145 -1.55 10.48 -34.20
N ILE A 146 -2.47 9.98 -33.40
CA ILE A 146 -2.52 8.56 -32.98
C ILE A 146 -3.45 7.82 -33.93
N LEU A 147 -2.96 6.71 -34.50
CA LEU A 147 -3.72 5.81 -35.35
C LEU A 147 -4.06 4.52 -34.61
N GLN A 148 -5.29 4.07 -34.84
CA GLN A 148 -5.80 2.76 -34.39
C GLN A 148 -5.97 1.83 -35.57
N GLU A 149 -5.63 0.55 -35.40
CA GLU A 149 -5.93 -0.49 -36.39
C GLU A 149 -7.41 -0.83 -36.34
N GLU A 150 -8.08 -0.76 -37.47
CA GLU A 150 -9.47 -1.15 -37.67
C GLU A 150 -9.60 -2.14 -38.82
N THR A 151 -10.67 -2.89 -38.87
CA THR A 151 -11.01 -3.76 -40.00
C THR A 151 -12.05 -3.01 -40.87
N ASP A 152 -11.74 -2.82 -42.13
CA ASP A 152 -12.67 -2.18 -43.08
C ASP A 152 -13.79 -3.16 -43.54
N GLU A 153 -14.71 -2.69 -44.36
CA GLU A 153 -15.84 -3.48 -44.85
C GLU A 153 -15.40 -4.71 -45.68
N ASP A 154 -14.21 -4.66 -46.28
CA ASP A 154 -13.61 -5.76 -47.03
C ASP A 154 -12.81 -6.75 -46.15
N GLY A 155 -12.78 -6.55 -44.82
CA GLY A 155 -12.03 -7.39 -43.89
C GLY A 155 -10.53 -7.09 -43.86
N LYS A 156 -10.07 -5.97 -44.44
CA LYS A 156 -8.66 -5.55 -44.44
C LYS A 156 -8.37 -4.69 -43.21
N LYS A 157 -7.17 -4.87 -42.66
CA LYS A 157 -6.66 -4.03 -41.57
C LYS A 157 -6.22 -2.66 -42.14
N VAL A 158 -6.80 -1.60 -41.62
CA VAL A 158 -6.52 -0.22 -41.97
C VAL A 158 -6.20 0.60 -40.72
N TRP A 159 -5.32 1.59 -40.87
CA TRP A 159 -4.96 2.51 -39.78
C TRP A 159 -5.74 3.81 -39.93
N ARG A 160 -6.61 4.10 -38.96
CA ARG A 160 -7.44 5.33 -38.96
C ARG A 160 -7.02 6.25 -37.83
N SER A 161 -7.20 7.56 -38.06
CA SER A 161 -6.99 8.56 -37.02
C SER A 161 -7.96 8.35 -35.87
N PHE A 162 -7.43 8.24 -34.66
CA PHE A 162 -8.18 7.90 -33.47
C PHE A 162 -8.11 8.99 -32.39
N SER A 163 -6.90 9.50 -32.10
CA SER A 163 -6.67 10.48 -31.05
C SER A 163 -5.43 11.33 -31.36
N LYS A 164 -5.00 12.13 -30.38
CA LYS A 164 -3.80 12.96 -30.49
C LYS A 164 -2.91 12.79 -29.26
N LEU A 165 -1.60 12.66 -29.51
CA LEU A 165 -0.57 12.58 -28.46
C LEU A 165 -0.50 13.89 -27.69
N GLY A 166 -0.56 13.84 -26.40
CA GLY A 166 -0.41 14.98 -25.50
C GLY A 166 -0.94 14.67 -24.11
N VAL A 167 -0.47 15.42 -23.15
CA VAL A 167 -0.85 15.28 -21.75
C VAL A 167 -2.29 15.77 -21.54
N ARG A 168 -3.07 15.07 -20.71
CA ARG A 168 -4.33 15.53 -20.14
C ARG A 168 -4.09 15.98 -18.70
N LYS A 169 -4.90 16.91 -18.23
CA LYS A 169 -4.93 17.37 -16.84
C LYS A 169 -5.76 16.41 -16.01
N ALA A 170 -5.48 16.26 -14.73
CA ALA A 170 -6.25 15.38 -13.86
C ALA A 170 -6.56 16.03 -12.52
N ILE A 171 -7.79 15.85 -12.06
CA ILE A 171 -8.23 16.14 -10.69
C ILE A 171 -8.48 14.79 -10.05
N LEU A 172 -7.70 14.49 -9.02
CA LEU A 172 -7.81 13.24 -8.28
C LEU A 172 -8.32 13.51 -6.88
N ASN A 173 -9.26 12.69 -6.45
CA ASN A 173 -9.83 12.76 -5.13
C ASN A 173 -10.00 11.34 -4.56
N ASP A 174 -9.86 11.20 -3.26
CA ASP A 174 -10.20 9.98 -2.52
C ASP A 174 -10.53 10.34 -1.08
N LEU A 175 -11.36 9.53 -0.43
CA LEU A 175 -11.68 9.70 0.98
C LEU A 175 -10.45 9.35 1.87
N SER A 176 -9.66 8.36 1.46
CA SER A 176 -8.51 7.86 2.21
C SER A 176 -7.27 8.74 2.04
N SER A 177 -6.73 9.21 3.15
CA SER A 177 -5.43 9.92 3.19
C SER A 177 -4.27 9.03 2.73
N ALA A 178 -4.35 7.72 2.93
CA ALA A 178 -3.36 6.78 2.42
C ALA A 178 -3.43 6.67 0.90
N ALA A 179 -4.63 6.62 0.31
CA ALA A 179 -4.82 6.61 -1.13
C ALA A 179 -4.22 7.86 -1.77
N THR A 180 -4.59 9.05 -1.28
CA THR A 180 -4.11 10.32 -1.82
C THR A 180 -2.61 10.52 -1.64
N PHE A 181 -2.01 10.05 -0.53
CA PHE A 181 -0.57 10.03 -0.35
C PHE A 181 0.14 9.15 -1.40
N ILE A 182 -0.38 7.96 -1.65
CA ILE A 182 0.17 7.06 -2.69
C ILE A 182 0.01 7.70 -4.07
N ALA A 183 -1.18 8.22 -4.37
CA ALA A 183 -1.49 8.90 -5.63
C ALA A 183 -0.57 10.10 -5.88
N TYR A 184 -0.34 10.95 -4.87
CA TYR A 184 0.60 12.06 -4.94
C TYR A 184 2.00 11.60 -5.32
N ASN A 185 2.51 10.58 -4.65
CA ASN A 185 3.86 10.07 -4.93
C ASN A 185 3.99 9.44 -6.32
N TYR A 186 2.96 8.78 -6.84
CA TYR A 186 2.95 8.27 -8.20
C TYR A 186 2.91 9.37 -9.25
N ASN A 187 2.18 10.45 -8.99
CA ASN A 187 1.92 11.52 -9.96
C ASN A 187 2.89 12.70 -9.86
N THR A 188 3.82 12.68 -8.89
CA THR A 188 4.81 13.73 -8.71
C THR A 188 6.12 13.36 -9.40
N PRO A 189 6.70 14.28 -10.23
CA PRO A 189 8.01 14.07 -10.84
C PRO A 189 9.09 13.81 -9.80
N GLY A 190 10.10 13.07 -10.18
CA GLY A 190 11.27 12.85 -9.33
C GLY A 190 12.34 12.04 -10.05
N GLU A 191 13.60 12.35 -9.81
CA GLU A 191 14.72 11.56 -10.31
C GLU A 191 14.80 10.24 -9.54
N VAL A 192 14.48 9.13 -10.23
CA VAL A 192 14.47 7.78 -9.66
C VAL A 192 15.87 7.37 -9.20
N SER A 193 16.91 7.78 -9.92
CA SER A 193 18.31 7.52 -9.57
C SER A 193 18.71 8.21 -8.25
N GLU A 194 18.34 9.47 -8.07
CA GLU A 194 18.61 10.23 -6.84
C GLU A 194 17.81 9.67 -5.66
N PHE A 195 16.52 9.38 -5.88
CA PHE A 195 15.70 8.70 -4.89
C PHE A 195 16.32 7.39 -4.42
N SER A 196 16.67 6.50 -5.36
CA SER A 196 17.25 5.19 -5.05
C SER A 196 18.53 5.33 -4.22
N LYS A 197 19.43 6.25 -4.62
CA LYS A 197 20.69 6.50 -3.91
C LYS A 197 20.43 7.00 -2.49
N LYS A 198 19.56 7.98 -2.31
CA LYS A 198 19.21 8.54 -0.98
C LYS A 198 18.54 7.48 -0.11
N ALA A 199 17.54 6.78 -0.64
CA ALA A 199 16.81 5.77 0.10
C ALA A 199 17.72 4.61 0.56
N ARG A 200 18.60 4.11 -0.31
CA ARG A 200 19.56 3.05 0.04
C ARG A 200 20.63 3.50 1.02
N ASN A 201 21.11 4.75 0.93
CA ASN A 201 22.05 5.27 1.91
C ASN A 201 21.42 5.32 3.31
N THR A 202 20.19 5.81 3.42
CA THR A 202 19.44 5.81 4.68
C THR A 202 19.23 4.37 5.18
N LEU A 203 18.78 3.46 4.32
CA LEU A 203 18.57 2.05 4.65
C LEU A 203 19.84 1.40 5.20
N LYS A 204 20.97 1.60 4.54
CA LYS A 204 22.30 1.08 4.96
C LYS A 204 22.75 1.68 6.29
N SER A 205 22.49 2.96 6.53
CA SER A 205 22.83 3.60 7.80
C SER A 205 22.06 2.96 8.96
N ILE A 206 20.74 2.79 8.81
CA ILE A 206 19.92 2.14 9.84
C ILE A 206 20.27 0.65 9.99
N GLU A 207 20.58 -0.06 8.88
CA GLU A 207 21.02 -1.45 8.92
C GLU A 207 22.35 -1.64 9.65
N LYS A 208 23.27 -0.68 9.58
CA LYS A 208 24.51 -0.69 10.34
C LYS A 208 24.25 -0.70 11.85
N ASP A 209 23.21 0.05 12.29
CA ASP A 209 22.90 0.19 13.72
C ASP A 209 21.97 -0.90 14.22
N LEU A 210 21.03 -1.38 13.42
CA LEU A 210 19.96 -2.30 13.83
C LEU A 210 20.02 -3.69 13.15
N GLY A 211 20.94 -3.91 12.20
CA GLY A 211 21.06 -5.17 11.46
C GLY A 211 21.32 -6.40 12.32
N TRP A 212 21.94 -6.21 13.48
CA TRP A 212 22.16 -7.28 14.46
C TRP A 212 20.87 -7.94 14.97
N MET A 213 19.74 -7.25 14.86
CA MET A 213 18.43 -7.80 15.22
C MET A 213 18.02 -8.95 14.28
N TYR A 214 18.57 -9.03 13.07
CA TYR A 214 18.34 -10.09 12.10
C TYR A 214 19.54 -11.03 11.94
N GLU A 215 20.29 -11.25 13.00
CA GLU A 215 21.38 -12.20 13.02
C GLU A 215 21.00 -13.51 13.70
N THR A 216 21.58 -14.60 13.25
CA THR A 216 21.48 -15.92 13.89
C THR A 216 22.79 -16.67 13.76
N LYS A 217 23.07 -17.59 14.68
CA LYS A 217 24.31 -18.37 14.68
C LYS A 217 24.11 -19.69 13.94
N HIS A 218 24.98 -19.96 12.97
CA HIS A 218 25.05 -21.23 12.27
C HIS A 218 25.75 -22.30 13.13
N LYS A 219 25.56 -23.57 12.78
CA LYS A 219 26.14 -24.73 13.48
C LYS A 219 27.66 -24.68 13.65
N ASP A 220 28.37 -24.10 12.67
CA ASP A 220 29.82 -23.94 12.69
C ASP A 220 30.30 -22.64 13.37
N GLY A 221 29.39 -21.90 13.98
CA GLY A 221 29.70 -20.68 14.71
C GLY A 221 29.65 -19.39 13.90
N ARG A 222 29.55 -19.45 12.57
CA ARG A 222 29.40 -18.25 11.72
C ARG A 222 28.06 -17.55 11.96
N ILE A 223 28.06 -16.24 11.78
CA ILE A 223 26.84 -15.43 11.85
C ILE A 223 26.15 -15.46 10.49
N GLY A 224 24.86 -15.79 10.48
CA GLY A 224 23.98 -15.75 9.33
C GLY A 224 22.99 -14.59 9.44
N LYS A 225 22.57 -14.05 8.32
CA LYS A 225 21.54 -13.01 8.23
C LYS A 225 20.17 -13.66 8.05
N ILE A 226 19.25 -13.43 8.99
CA ILE A 226 17.89 -13.93 8.94
C ILE A 226 17.18 -13.31 7.73
N ASN A 227 16.55 -14.14 6.89
CA ASN A 227 15.68 -13.73 5.81
C ASN A 227 14.23 -13.59 6.32
N TYR A 228 13.78 -14.58 7.10
CA TYR A 228 12.50 -14.55 7.80
C TYR A 228 12.48 -15.55 8.98
N VAL A 229 11.58 -15.28 9.93
CA VAL A 229 11.23 -16.16 11.03
C VAL A 229 9.77 -16.54 10.88
N VAL A 230 9.44 -17.83 11.07
CA VAL A 230 8.04 -18.26 11.19
C VAL A 230 7.67 -18.24 12.66
N TRP A 231 6.55 -17.57 12.96
CA TRP A 231 5.91 -17.57 14.28
C TRP A 231 4.67 -18.43 14.23
N SER A 232 4.37 -19.14 15.30
CA SER A 232 3.24 -20.05 15.43
C SER A 232 2.39 -19.73 16.64
N ASP A 233 1.07 -19.80 16.51
CA ASP A 233 0.15 -19.77 17.63
C ASP A 233 0.43 -20.95 18.58
N VAL A 234 0.20 -20.70 19.86
CA VAL A 234 0.19 -21.72 20.91
C VAL A 234 -1.26 -21.92 21.35
N PHE A 235 -1.71 -23.17 21.32
CA PHE A 235 -3.04 -23.58 21.78
C PHE A 235 -2.97 -24.27 23.14
N LEU A 236 -4.12 -24.39 23.80
CA LEU A 236 -4.30 -25.18 25.01
C LEU A 236 -5.10 -26.45 24.67
N CYS A 237 -4.58 -27.62 25.08
CA CYS A 237 -5.29 -28.87 24.91
C CYS A 237 -6.50 -28.91 25.86
N PRO A 238 -7.73 -29.18 25.41
CA PRO A 238 -8.90 -29.21 26.30
C PRO A 238 -8.87 -30.39 27.30
N SER A 239 -8.10 -31.47 27.01
CA SER A 239 -8.04 -32.65 27.83
C SER A 239 -6.99 -32.57 28.95
N CYS A 240 -5.80 -32.00 28.69
CA CYS A 240 -4.70 -31.95 29.65
C CYS A 240 -4.21 -30.55 30.00
N THR A 241 -4.81 -29.51 29.39
CA THR A 241 -4.41 -28.08 29.52
C THR A 241 -2.98 -27.77 29.10
N GLY A 242 -2.25 -28.74 28.54
CA GLY A 242 -0.89 -28.58 28.06
C GLY A 242 -0.85 -27.64 26.84
N GLU A 243 0.23 -26.85 26.74
CA GLU A 243 0.46 -25.97 25.59
C GLU A 243 0.85 -26.77 24.36
N VAL A 244 0.21 -26.47 23.22
CA VAL A 244 0.44 -27.11 21.90
C VAL A 244 0.88 -26.07 20.92
N VAL A 245 2.13 -26.12 20.47
CA VAL A 245 2.64 -25.26 19.39
C VAL A 245 2.07 -25.77 18.08
N PHE A 246 1.26 -24.96 17.41
CA PHE A 246 0.51 -25.38 16.20
C PHE A 246 1.42 -25.86 15.07
N TRP A 247 2.55 -25.18 14.85
CA TRP A 247 3.55 -25.61 13.88
C TRP A 247 4.06 -27.03 14.11
N GLU A 248 4.41 -27.33 15.34
CA GLU A 248 5.02 -28.61 15.70
C GLU A 248 4.03 -29.78 15.65
N ALA A 249 2.77 -29.50 15.99
CA ALA A 249 1.71 -30.49 16.02
C ALA A 249 1.03 -30.73 14.66
N ALA A 250 0.81 -29.68 13.89
CA ALA A 250 -0.02 -29.73 12.68
C ALA A 250 0.76 -29.69 11.37
N VAL A 251 2.00 -29.17 11.34
CA VAL A 251 2.79 -29.10 10.11
C VAL A 251 3.52 -30.42 9.86
N ASP A 252 3.35 -30.96 8.67
CA ASP A 252 4.07 -32.13 8.19
C ASP A 252 5.58 -31.91 8.20
N LYS A 253 6.37 -32.89 8.69
CA LYS A 253 7.84 -32.80 8.79
C LYS A 253 8.54 -32.51 7.45
N ASP A 254 7.93 -32.95 6.35
CA ASP A 254 8.42 -32.69 4.98
C ASP A 254 7.93 -31.34 4.44
N LEU A 255 7.25 -30.52 5.21
CA LEU A 255 6.67 -29.22 4.82
C LEU A 255 5.74 -29.30 3.58
N LYS A 256 4.98 -30.40 3.46
CA LYS A 256 4.08 -30.58 2.31
C LYS A 256 2.69 -30.02 2.57
N LYS A 257 2.21 -30.12 3.83
CA LYS A 257 0.86 -29.67 4.22
C LYS A 257 0.79 -29.27 5.68
N ILE A 258 -0.25 -28.55 6.01
CA ILE A 258 -0.72 -28.31 7.38
C ILE A 258 -1.94 -29.23 7.54
N ASN A 259 -1.90 -30.10 8.56
CA ASN A 259 -2.99 -31.02 8.84
C ASN A 259 -4.12 -30.28 9.57
N ASP A 260 -5.35 -30.53 9.19
CA ASP A 260 -6.54 -29.99 9.86
C ASP A 260 -6.75 -30.65 11.24
N GLU A 261 -6.39 -31.93 11.36
CA GLU A 261 -6.39 -32.70 12.60
C GLU A 261 -4.94 -33.00 12.99
N PHE A 262 -4.64 -32.87 14.27
CA PHE A 262 -3.31 -33.09 14.85
C PHE A 262 -3.44 -33.63 16.29
N GLU A 263 -2.39 -34.22 16.80
CA GLU A 263 -2.39 -34.80 18.14
C GLU A 263 -1.75 -33.87 19.18
N CYS A 264 -2.30 -33.89 20.39
CA CYS A 264 -1.66 -33.25 21.54
C CYS A 264 -0.35 -33.96 21.88
N PRO A 265 0.80 -33.26 21.93
CA PRO A 265 2.09 -33.89 22.25
C PRO A 265 2.19 -34.41 23.67
N HIS A 266 1.25 -34.05 24.55
CA HIS A 266 1.27 -34.41 25.97
C HIS A 266 0.35 -35.59 26.31
N CYS A 267 -0.80 -35.73 25.65
CA CYS A 267 -1.82 -36.73 26.00
C CYS A 267 -2.42 -37.45 24.77
N SER A 268 -1.91 -37.20 23.58
CA SER A 268 -2.34 -37.81 22.28
C SER A 268 -3.82 -37.63 21.94
N THR A 269 -4.53 -36.70 22.61
CA THR A 269 -5.89 -36.35 22.22
C THR A 269 -5.90 -35.74 20.79
N SER A 270 -6.82 -36.17 19.93
CA SER A 270 -7.02 -35.59 18.63
C SER A 270 -7.59 -34.17 18.72
N LEU A 271 -6.91 -33.24 18.09
CA LEU A 271 -7.16 -31.80 18.14
C LEU A 271 -7.40 -31.25 16.75
N ASN A 272 -8.17 -30.17 16.68
CA ASN A 272 -8.30 -29.31 15.51
C ASN A 272 -8.54 -27.87 15.94
N LYS A 273 -8.48 -26.90 15.02
CA LYS A 273 -8.64 -25.48 15.35
C LYS A 273 -10.01 -25.10 15.96
N ARG A 274 -11.02 -25.97 15.88
CA ARG A 274 -12.36 -25.71 16.41
C ARG A 274 -12.52 -26.18 17.87
N ASN A 275 -11.70 -27.15 18.30
CA ASN A 275 -11.80 -27.74 19.63
C ASN A 275 -10.65 -27.34 20.58
N VAL A 276 -9.82 -26.40 20.19
CA VAL A 276 -8.71 -25.87 21.03
C VAL A 276 -8.90 -24.39 21.29
N ASP A 277 -8.49 -23.95 22.47
CA ASP A 277 -8.40 -22.55 22.83
C ASP A 277 -6.99 -22.03 22.59
N ARG A 278 -6.85 -20.73 22.22
CA ARG A 278 -5.55 -20.09 22.13
C ARG A 278 -4.97 -19.84 23.51
N ALA A 279 -3.69 -20.09 23.68
CA ALA A 279 -2.95 -19.62 24.84
C ALA A 279 -2.78 -18.10 24.77
N TRP A 280 -2.78 -17.45 25.94
CA TRP A 280 -2.70 -16.00 26.06
C TRP A 280 -1.48 -15.57 26.86
N THR A 281 -0.94 -14.42 26.51
CA THR A 281 0.10 -13.73 27.28
C THR A 281 -0.39 -12.35 27.68
N THR A 282 -0.01 -11.92 28.87
CA THR A 282 -0.32 -10.60 29.42
C THR A 282 0.99 -9.83 29.58
N LYS A 283 1.04 -8.61 29.07
CA LYS A 283 2.21 -7.74 29.19
C LYS A 283 1.78 -6.31 29.42
N TYR A 284 2.62 -5.53 30.09
CA TYR A 284 2.45 -4.09 30.18
C TYR A 284 2.96 -3.45 28.88
N ASP A 285 2.13 -2.62 28.27
CA ASP A 285 2.48 -1.84 27.07
C ASP A 285 2.76 -0.40 27.46
N GLU A 286 4.05 -0.04 27.49
CA GLU A 286 4.50 1.30 27.86
C GLU A 286 3.99 2.39 26.92
N ALA A 287 3.76 2.06 25.63
CA ALA A 287 3.36 3.05 24.61
C ALA A 287 1.95 3.60 24.86
N ILE A 288 1.06 2.80 25.43
CA ILE A 288 -0.31 3.19 25.76
C ILE A 288 -0.58 3.20 27.28
N SER A 289 0.45 2.86 28.08
CA SER A 289 0.37 2.79 29.55
C SER A 289 -0.72 1.83 30.06
N GLU A 290 -0.94 0.72 29.37
CA GLU A 290 -1.98 -0.26 29.69
C GLU A 290 -1.43 -1.68 29.76
N THR A 291 -2.12 -2.54 30.50
CA THR A 291 -1.86 -3.99 30.47
C THR A 291 -2.68 -4.61 29.35
N VAL A 292 -2.01 -5.21 28.38
CA VAL A 292 -2.64 -5.85 27.24
C VAL A 292 -2.56 -7.36 27.31
N LYS A 293 -3.62 -8.02 26.82
CA LYS A 293 -3.71 -9.47 26.71
C LYS A 293 -3.76 -9.83 25.23
N GLN A 294 -2.78 -10.60 24.76
CA GLN A 294 -2.65 -11.02 23.37
C GLN A 294 -2.48 -12.53 23.27
N ILE A 295 -2.82 -13.12 22.12
CA ILE A 295 -2.52 -14.52 21.87
C ILE A 295 -1.02 -14.78 22.00
N LYS A 296 -0.68 -15.97 22.53
CA LYS A 296 0.71 -16.40 22.64
C LYS A 296 1.19 -16.95 21.30
N GLN A 297 2.29 -16.38 20.79
CA GLN A 297 2.99 -16.86 19.60
C GLN A 297 4.46 -17.12 19.95
N VAL A 298 5.04 -18.13 19.30
CA VAL A 298 6.44 -18.53 19.49
C VAL A 298 7.14 -18.67 18.14
N PRO A 299 8.45 -18.36 18.03
CA PRO A 299 9.21 -18.62 16.82
C PRO A 299 9.48 -20.12 16.68
N VAL A 300 9.28 -20.66 15.49
CA VAL A 300 9.38 -22.12 15.22
C VAL A 300 10.34 -22.47 14.09
N PHE A 301 10.63 -21.53 13.20
CA PHE A 301 11.50 -21.79 12.06
C PHE A 301 12.24 -20.51 11.66
N ILE A 302 13.53 -20.63 11.34
CA ILE A 302 14.37 -19.53 10.86
C ILE A 302 14.98 -19.90 9.51
N ASN A 303 14.71 -19.09 8.49
CA ASN A 303 15.44 -19.11 7.23
C ASN A 303 16.48 -17.99 7.24
N TYR A 304 17.73 -18.31 6.93
CA TYR A 304 18.83 -17.34 6.97
C TYR A 304 19.85 -17.62 5.87
N SER A 305 20.71 -16.65 5.61
CA SER A 305 21.75 -16.71 4.58
C SER A 305 23.14 -16.47 5.14
N ILE A 306 24.11 -17.21 4.64
CA ILE A 306 25.55 -16.98 4.86
C ILE A 306 26.22 -16.97 3.50
N SER A 307 26.92 -15.89 3.15
CA SER A 307 27.62 -15.74 1.88
C SER A 307 26.78 -16.15 0.66
N GLY A 308 25.50 -15.72 0.63
CA GLY A 308 24.56 -15.98 -0.46
C GLY A 308 23.88 -17.36 -0.45
N LYS A 309 24.32 -18.30 0.39
CA LYS A 309 23.67 -19.62 0.55
C LYS A 309 22.60 -19.56 1.62
N ARG A 310 21.42 -20.14 1.34
CA ARG A 310 20.28 -20.21 2.27
C ARG A 310 20.33 -21.46 3.12
N PHE A 311 19.98 -21.32 4.38
CA PHE A 311 19.89 -22.36 5.40
C PHE A 311 18.60 -22.23 6.18
N ASN A 312 18.20 -23.31 6.81
CA ASN A 312 17.05 -23.38 7.71
C ASN A 312 17.46 -23.99 9.05
N LYS A 313 16.82 -23.56 10.12
CA LYS A 313 16.95 -24.20 11.44
C LYS A 313 15.69 -23.94 12.27
N SER A 314 15.47 -24.77 13.29
CA SER A 314 14.63 -24.39 14.41
C SER A 314 15.35 -23.38 15.29
N PRO A 315 14.64 -22.42 15.93
CA PRO A 315 15.24 -21.50 16.88
C PRO A 315 15.97 -22.23 18.00
N ASP A 316 17.15 -21.75 18.38
CA ASP A 316 17.92 -22.25 19.51
C ASP A 316 17.96 -21.24 20.67
N GLU A 317 18.67 -21.59 21.75
CA GLU A 317 18.77 -20.74 22.94
C GLU A 317 19.33 -19.34 22.67
N ILE A 318 20.23 -19.23 21.66
CA ILE A 318 20.81 -17.93 21.26
C ILE A 318 19.76 -17.07 20.57
N ASP A 319 18.93 -17.68 19.72
CA ASP A 319 17.84 -16.98 19.04
C ASP A 319 16.77 -16.51 20.04
N PHE A 320 16.41 -17.35 21.01
CA PHE A 320 15.45 -16.96 22.06
C PHE A 320 16.01 -15.81 22.91
N LYS A 321 17.26 -15.84 23.31
CA LYS A 321 17.93 -14.72 24.03
C LYS A 321 17.95 -13.44 23.21
N LEU A 322 18.16 -13.53 21.89
CA LEU A 322 18.09 -12.38 21.01
C LEU A 322 16.69 -11.78 20.97
N ILE A 323 15.66 -12.62 20.80
CA ILE A 323 14.26 -12.19 20.77
C ILE A 323 13.87 -11.54 22.12
N GLU A 324 14.24 -12.13 23.24
CA GLU A 324 14.01 -11.57 24.57
C GLU A 324 14.73 -10.22 24.76
N LYS A 325 15.98 -10.12 24.33
CA LYS A 325 16.71 -8.85 24.32
C LYS A 325 15.97 -7.79 23.54
N ILE A 326 15.49 -8.09 22.32
CA ILE A 326 14.74 -7.16 21.47
C ILE A 326 13.40 -6.77 22.12
N ALA A 327 12.72 -7.71 22.79
CA ALA A 327 11.45 -7.44 23.46
C ALA A 327 11.59 -6.40 24.59
N ASN A 328 12.73 -6.37 25.26
CA ASN A 328 13.01 -5.51 26.40
C ASN A 328 13.65 -4.15 26.04
N ILE A 329 14.02 -3.93 24.77
CA ILE A 329 14.60 -2.65 24.35
C ILE A 329 13.50 -1.62 24.14
N LYS A 330 13.66 -0.44 24.73
CA LYS A 330 12.81 0.73 24.47
C LYS A 330 13.07 1.24 23.05
N ILE A 331 12.01 1.42 22.28
CA ILE A 331 12.09 2.03 20.95
C ILE A 331 12.19 3.55 21.11
N PRO A 332 13.28 4.20 20.65
CA PRO A 332 13.47 5.65 20.82
C PRO A 332 12.80 6.49 19.73
N TYR A 333 12.15 5.84 18.77
CA TYR A 333 11.51 6.46 17.61
C TYR A 333 9.99 6.46 17.78
N PRO A 334 9.27 7.47 17.26
CA PRO A 334 7.81 7.47 17.27
C PRO A 334 7.25 6.36 16.37
N PHE A 335 6.13 5.78 16.80
CA PHE A 335 5.34 4.83 16.05
C PHE A 335 3.86 4.99 16.40
N PRO A 336 2.92 4.57 15.51
CA PRO A 336 1.51 4.78 15.74
C PRO A 336 0.97 3.92 16.89
N THR A 337 0.26 4.57 17.81
CA THR A 337 -0.50 3.91 18.89
C THR A 337 -2.00 4.06 18.70
N THR A 338 -2.43 4.36 17.49
CA THR A 338 -3.84 4.53 17.11
C THR A 338 -4.63 3.28 17.45
N PRO A 339 -5.77 3.40 18.19
CA PRO A 339 -6.65 2.27 18.47
C PRO A 339 -7.22 1.67 17.18
N VAL A 340 -7.34 0.36 17.13
CA VAL A 340 -7.97 -0.34 16.00
C VAL A 340 -9.47 -0.01 15.99
N PRO A 341 -10.02 0.52 14.90
CA PRO A 341 -11.45 0.83 14.82
C PRO A 341 -12.27 -0.46 14.92
N LYS A 342 -13.47 -0.36 15.48
CA LYS A 342 -14.41 -1.48 15.51
C LYS A 342 -15.09 -1.59 14.15
N GLY A 343 -15.01 -2.75 13.52
CA GLY A 343 -15.62 -3.01 12.23
C GLY A 343 -15.57 -4.49 11.85
N ASP A 344 -16.04 -4.81 10.66
CA ASP A 344 -16.16 -6.19 10.19
C ASP A 344 -14.80 -6.85 9.95
N LYS A 345 -13.86 -6.13 9.33
CA LYS A 345 -12.52 -6.65 9.01
C LYS A 345 -11.57 -6.62 10.22
N THR A 346 -11.76 -5.65 11.10
CA THR A 346 -10.96 -5.46 12.31
C THR A 346 -11.44 -6.30 13.50
N GLY A 347 -12.62 -6.90 13.41
CA GLY A 347 -13.17 -7.76 14.47
C GLY A 347 -12.29 -8.96 14.83
N GLU A 348 -11.60 -9.56 13.86
CA GLU A 348 -10.69 -10.68 14.14
C GLU A 348 -9.42 -10.26 14.88
N PRO A 349 -8.64 -9.27 14.44
CA PRO A 349 -7.51 -8.74 15.22
C PRO A 349 -7.91 -8.38 16.67
N LEU A 350 -9.02 -7.69 16.84
CA LEU A 350 -9.50 -7.31 18.19
C LEU A 350 -9.77 -8.53 19.08
N ARG A 351 -10.38 -9.60 18.55
CA ARG A 351 -10.64 -10.84 19.29
C ARG A 351 -9.39 -11.57 19.79
N ILE A 352 -8.25 -11.35 19.14
CA ILE A 352 -6.98 -11.96 19.52
C ILE A 352 -6.04 -11.00 20.26
N GLY A 353 -6.57 -9.85 20.70
CA GLY A 353 -5.87 -8.88 21.52
C GLY A 353 -5.01 -7.86 20.76
N ILE A 354 -5.19 -7.73 19.45
CA ILE A 354 -4.55 -6.69 18.63
C ILE A 354 -5.45 -5.46 18.67
N THR A 355 -5.19 -4.55 19.59
CA THR A 355 -6.06 -3.41 19.90
C THR A 355 -5.54 -2.07 19.39
N HIS A 356 -4.28 -2.00 18.98
CA HIS A 356 -3.61 -0.79 18.50
C HIS A 356 -2.74 -1.08 17.29
N ALA A 357 -2.44 -0.06 16.50
CA ALA A 357 -1.67 -0.19 15.25
C ALA A 357 -0.31 -0.87 15.43
N HIS A 358 0.44 -0.54 16.47
CA HIS A 358 1.75 -1.14 16.74
C HIS A 358 1.68 -2.63 17.13
N HIS A 359 0.54 -3.12 17.59
CA HIS A 359 0.34 -4.54 17.90
C HIS A 359 0.34 -5.45 16.65
N PHE A 360 0.19 -4.88 15.46
CA PHE A 360 0.29 -5.64 14.19
C PHE A 360 1.72 -6.01 13.81
N TYR A 361 2.72 -5.64 14.59
CA TYR A 361 4.13 -5.88 14.25
C TYR A 361 4.83 -6.64 15.36
N THR A 362 5.77 -7.51 15.00
CA THR A 362 6.73 -8.03 15.99
C THR A 362 7.55 -6.87 16.55
N ARG A 363 8.10 -7.01 17.75
CA ARG A 363 8.90 -5.95 18.36
C ARG A 363 10.10 -5.56 17.49
N ARG A 364 10.73 -6.54 16.84
CA ARG A 364 11.84 -6.32 15.90
C ARG A 364 11.41 -5.46 14.73
N ASN A 365 10.34 -5.86 14.04
CA ASN A 365 9.85 -5.14 12.88
C ASN A 365 9.35 -3.75 13.26
N LEU A 366 8.65 -3.60 14.37
CA LEU A 366 8.21 -2.29 14.86
C LEU A 366 9.39 -1.34 15.08
N TYR A 367 10.47 -1.82 15.74
CA TYR A 367 11.65 -1.00 15.98
C TYR A 367 12.29 -0.51 14.68
N VAL A 368 12.54 -1.44 13.75
CA VAL A 368 13.20 -1.10 12.47
C VAL A 368 12.30 -0.21 11.62
N LEU A 369 10.99 -0.47 11.57
CA LEU A 369 10.03 0.42 10.87
C LEU A 369 10.04 1.83 11.46
N SER A 370 10.02 1.96 12.79
CA SER A 370 10.02 3.27 13.47
C SER A 370 11.29 4.08 13.16
N ALA A 371 12.45 3.40 13.19
CA ALA A 371 13.73 4.01 12.86
C ALA A 371 13.77 4.51 11.40
N LEU A 372 13.31 3.67 10.46
CA LEU A 372 13.24 4.02 9.04
C LEU A 372 12.20 5.10 8.75
N TRP A 373 11.04 5.05 9.43
CA TRP A 373 10.00 6.06 9.29
C TRP A 373 10.50 7.44 9.69
N SER A 374 11.20 7.53 10.82
CA SER A 374 11.85 8.76 11.27
C SER A 374 12.95 9.22 10.31
N ALA A 375 13.78 8.29 9.83
CA ALA A 375 14.87 8.63 8.91
C ALA A 375 14.38 9.09 7.52
N TYR A 376 13.16 8.72 7.13
CA TYR A 376 12.51 9.16 5.87
C TYR A 376 11.55 10.35 6.09
N GLU A 377 11.59 11.07 7.20
CA GLU A 377 10.67 12.17 7.50
C GLU A 377 10.57 13.19 6.35
N ASN A 378 11.70 13.58 5.78
CA ASN A 378 11.78 14.52 4.66
C ASN A 378 11.96 13.82 3.30
N ASN A 379 11.50 12.57 3.17
CA ASN A 379 11.61 11.79 1.95
C ASN A 379 10.28 11.06 1.64
N PRO A 380 9.30 11.72 0.99
CA PRO A 380 8.00 11.13 0.68
C PRO A 380 8.11 9.82 -0.12
N LYS A 381 9.03 9.73 -1.08
CA LYS A 381 9.28 8.51 -1.86
C LYS A 381 9.87 7.38 -0.98
N GLY A 382 10.68 7.71 0.02
CA GLY A 382 11.16 6.76 1.02
C GLY A 382 10.00 6.24 1.89
N ARG A 383 9.11 7.13 2.36
CA ARG A 383 7.89 6.74 3.05
C ARG A 383 6.96 5.91 2.17
N LEU A 384 6.85 6.20 0.87
CA LEU A 384 6.10 5.38 -0.09
C LEU A 384 6.66 3.94 -0.15
N ALA A 385 7.98 3.77 -0.14
CA ALA A 385 8.59 2.44 -0.10
C ALA A 385 8.24 1.70 1.21
N LEU A 386 8.21 2.40 2.35
CA LEU A 386 7.76 1.81 3.62
C LEU A 386 6.28 1.44 3.58
N THR A 387 5.40 2.33 3.12
CA THR A 387 3.95 2.04 3.06
C THR A 387 3.66 0.82 2.20
N SER A 388 4.45 0.56 1.15
CA SER A 388 4.28 -0.60 0.28
C SER A 388 4.49 -1.96 0.98
N VAL A 389 5.13 -1.99 2.14
CA VAL A 389 5.40 -3.21 2.91
C VAL A 389 4.59 -3.30 4.21
N LEU A 390 4.06 -2.19 4.74
CA LEU A 390 3.44 -2.10 6.06
C LEU A 390 2.38 -3.16 6.33
N ILE A 391 1.44 -3.37 5.40
CA ILE A 391 0.33 -4.30 5.58
C ILE A 391 0.73 -5.69 5.10
N LYS A 392 1.17 -5.80 3.86
CA LYS A 392 1.24 -7.09 3.16
C LYS A 392 2.38 -8.00 3.63
N THR A 393 3.49 -7.44 4.07
CA THR A 393 4.73 -8.21 4.27
C THR A 393 5.48 -7.92 5.57
N ALA A 394 5.27 -6.76 6.19
CA ALA A 394 5.94 -6.39 7.43
C ALA A 394 5.12 -6.70 8.69
N SER A 395 3.79 -6.78 8.56
CA SER A 395 2.87 -7.02 9.67
C SER A 395 2.65 -8.50 9.97
N LEU A 396 1.97 -8.79 11.07
CA LEU A 396 1.51 -10.12 11.47
C LEU A 396 0.47 -10.72 10.51
N LEU A 397 -0.04 -9.95 9.55
CA LEU A 397 -0.94 -10.44 8.50
C LEU A 397 -0.22 -11.30 7.45
N HIS A 398 1.11 -11.36 7.49
CA HIS A 398 1.91 -12.06 6.48
C HIS A 398 1.76 -13.57 6.59
N ASN A 399 0.88 -14.12 5.78
CA ASN A 399 0.59 -15.55 5.71
C ASN A 399 1.70 -16.35 5.02
N ILE A 400 1.82 -17.62 5.38
CA ILE A 400 2.69 -18.59 4.73
C ILE A 400 1.87 -19.73 4.13
N GLY A 401 2.33 -20.29 3.03
CA GLY A 401 1.87 -21.53 2.46
C GLY A 401 2.96 -22.58 2.46
N LEU A 402 2.59 -23.85 2.34
CA LEU A 402 3.52 -24.96 2.14
C LEU A 402 3.36 -25.50 0.73
N LYS A 403 4.46 -25.62 -0.01
CA LYS A 403 4.45 -26.15 -1.37
C LYS A 403 5.78 -26.85 -1.66
N ASP A 404 5.72 -28.09 -2.12
CA ASP A 404 6.88 -28.88 -2.57
C ASP A 404 8.03 -28.93 -1.54
N GLY A 405 7.71 -29.12 -0.27
CA GLY A 405 8.70 -29.15 0.82
C GLY A 405 9.32 -27.80 1.15
N LYS A 406 8.69 -26.69 0.74
CA LYS A 406 9.18 -25.33 0.97
C LYS A 406 8.09 -24.43 1.54
N ILE A 407 8.54 -23.46 2.34
CA ILE A 407 7.68 -22.38 2.82
C ILE A 407 7.55 -21.34 1.70
N ASN A 408 6.31 -21.07 1.30
CA ASN A 408 5.95 -19.99 0.40
C ASN A 408 5.46 -18.78 1.20
N LEU A 409 6.06 -17.63 0.95
CA LEU A 409 5.71 -16.36 1.60
C LEU A 409 4.58 -15.71 0.81
N ALA A 410 3.32 -15.96 1.21
CA ALA A 410 2.14 -15.55 0.47
C ALA A 410 1.74 -14.07 0.65
N GLY A 411 2.24 -13.41 1.71
CA GLY A 411 1.78 -12.07 2.12
C GLY A 411 0.41 -12.11 2.80
N ALA A 412 -0.14 -10.93 3.11
CA ALA A 412 -1.49 -10.83 3.69
C ALA A 412 -2.55 -11.33 2.71
N LEU A 413 -3.63 -11.90 3.25
CA LEU A 413 -4.79 -12.27 2.44
C LEU A 413 -5.47 -11.01 1.87
N PRO A 414 -5.89 -11.03 0.60
CA PRO A 414 -6.58 -9.90 0.00
C PRO A 414 -7.86 -9.55 0.78
N ASN A 415 -8.11 -8.27 0.97
CA ASN A 415 -9.34 -7.73 1.54
C ASN A 415 -9.70 -8.29 2.93
N ALA A 416 -8.69 -8.64 3.73
CA ALA A 416 -8.86 -9.17 5.08
C ALA A 416 -7.76 -8.68 6.03
N MET A 417 -8.14 -8.49 7.29
CA MET A 417 -7.22 -8.22 8.42
C MET A 417 -6.95 -9.52 9.20
N TYR A 418 -6.79 -10.62 8.47
CA TYR A 418 -6.61 -11.95 9.05
C TYR A 418 -5.18 -12.20 9.52
N ILE A 419 -5.01 -12.56 10.80
CA ILE A 419 -3.73 -12.98 11.37
C ILE A 419 -3.67 -14.50 11.38
N PRO A 420 -2.80 -15.11 10.57
CA PRO A 420 -2.73 -16.57 10.46
C PRO A 420 -2.03 -17.18 11.67
N SER A 421 -2.40 -18.45 11.98
CA SER A 421 -1.77 -19.19 13.09
C SER A 421 -0.30 -19.52 12.85
N ASN A 422 0.16 -19.49 11.60
CA ASN A 422 1.57 -19.50 11.22
C ASN A 422 1.84 -18.32 10.31
N LEU A 423 2.69 -17.40 10.74
CA LEU A 423 2.99 -16.17 10.02
C LEU A 423 4.49 -15.96 9.83
N ALA A 424 4.86 -15.13 8.85
CA ALA A 424 6.24 -14.82 8.57
C ALA A 424 6.62 -13.41 9.04
N GLU A 425 7.62 -13.31 9.89
CA GLU A 425 8.34 -12.08 10.19
C GLU A 425 9.51 -11.94 9.24
N ARG A 426 9.45 -11.03 8.28
CA ARG A 426 10.49 -10.85 7.27
C ARG A 426 11.55 -9.83 7.68
N ASN A 427 12.75 -10.01 7.16
CA ASN A 427 13.81 -9.00 7.28
C ASN A 427 13.44 -7.75 6.48
N LEU A 428 13.20 -6.65 7.18
CA LEU A 428 12.74 -5.40 6.60
C LEU A 428 13.78 -4.73 5.70
N PHE A 429 15.06 -4.85 6.00
CA PHE A 429 16.12 -4.27 5.16
C PHE A 429 16.10 -4.88 3.75
N GLN A 430 15.94 -6.21 3.66
CA GLN A 430 15.82 -6.90 2.37
C GLN A 430 14.52 -6.55 1.64
N LEU A 431 13.42 -6.44 2.39
CA LEU A 431 12.11 -6.08 1.81
C LEU A 431 12.12 -4.70 1.19
N ILE A 432 12.63 -3.71 1.92
CA ILE A 432 12.63 -2.31 1.50
C ILE A 432 13.61 -2.09 0.36
N ASP A 433 14.80 -2.73 0.39
CA ASP A 433 15.73 -2.68 -0.74
C ASP A 433 15.10 -3.21 -2.03
N GLY A 434 14.39 -4.35 -1.95
CA GLY A 434 13.62 -4.90 -3.06
C GLY A 434 12.50 -3.96 -3.54
N LYS A 435 11.86 -3.22 -2.63
CA LYS A 435 10.83 -2.23 -3.00
C LYS A 435 11.41 -0.99 -3.67
N ILE A 436 12.59 -0.55 -3.26
CA ILE A 436 13.31 0.50 -3.99
C ILE A 436 13.58 0.05 -5.44
N ASP A 437 13.96 -1.23 -5.68
CA ASP A 437 14.08 -1.77 -7.03
C ASP A 437 12.77 -1.80 -7.80
N ASP A 438 11.63 -2.13 -7.14
CA ASP A 438 10.31 -2.09 -7.77
C ASP A 438 9.97 -0.67 -8.26
N PHE A 439 10.21 0.35 -7.44
CA PHE A 439 10.00 1.76 -7.84
C PHE A 439 10.98 2.23 -8.93
N MET A 440 12.21 1.73 -8.92
CA MET A 440 13.15 1.99 -10.03
C MET A 440 12.64 1.42 -11.35
N ARG A 441 12.13 0.18 -11.33
CA ARG A 441 11.55 -0.46 -12.53
C ARG A 441 10.28 0.25 -13.02
N ALA A 442 9.50 0.81 -12.11
CA ALA A 442 8.32 1.61 -12.46
C ALA A 442 8.66 2.86 -13.27
N ASN A 443 9.89 3.36 -13.16
CA ASN A 443 10.46 4.46 -13.95
C ASN A 443 9.53 5.69 -14.04
N LEU A 444 9.17 6.25 -12.89
CA LEU A 444 8.29 7.41 -12.79
C LEU A 444 8.96 8.74 -13.26
N GLU A 445 10.22 8.70 -13.75
CA GLU A 445 10.90 9.85 -14.38
C GLU A 445 10.19 10.35 -15.64
N ARG A 446 9.34 9.50 -16.25
CA ARG A 446 8.47 9.87 -17.38
C ARG A 446 7.43 10.91 -17.00
N ILE A 447 7.10 11.03 -15.72
CA ILE A 447 6.21 12.06 -15.19
C ILE A 447 7.01 13.37 -15.08
N LYS A 448 6.75 14.30 -15.99
CA LYS A 448 7.59 15.51 -16.20
C LYS A 448 7.03 16.79 -15.58
N ALA A 449 5.75 16.83 -15.24
CA ALA A 449 5.11 18.08 -14.85
C ALA A 449 4.25 17.94 -13.59
N ARG A 450 4.59 18.67 -12.52
CA ARG A 450 3.73 18.80 -11.33
C ARG A 450 2.36 19.42 -11.60
N GLN A 451 2.28 20.28 -12.62
CA GLN A 451 1.11 21.13 -12.91
C GLN A 451 -0.03 20.43 -13.65
N VAL A 452 0.02 19.11 -13.83
CA VAL A 452 -1.02 18.39 -14.58
C VAL A 452 -1.95 17.57 -13.69
N VAL A 453 -1.64 17.46 -12.40
CA VAL A 453 -2.46 16.70 -11.44
C VAL A 453 -2.61 17.51 -10.17
N THR A 454 -3.84 17.65 -9.68
CA THR A 454 -4.14 18.15 -8.34
C THR A 454 -4.88 17.10 -7.53
N LEU A 455 -4.59 17.00 -6.24
CA LEU A 455 -5.15 15.98 -5.36
C LEU A 455 -5.70 16.61 -4.08
N GLY A 456 -6.78 16.02 -3.58
CA GLY A 456 -7.36 16.35 -2.28
C GLY A 456 -7.99 15.11 -1.64
N SER A 457 -8.15 15.14 -0.33
CA SER A 457 -8.81 14.09 0.45
C SER A 457 -10.16 14.60 0.95
N LEU A 458 -11.24 14.18 0.31
CA LEU A 458 -12.63 14.52 0.69
C LEU A 458 -13.62 13.50 0.12
N SER A 459 -14.87 13.55 0.56
CA SER A 459 -15.96 12.75 -0.03
C SER A 459 -16.19 13.15 -1.49
N ALA A 460 -16.34 12.16 -2.39
CA ALA A 460 -16.47 12.38 -3.83
C ALA A 460 -17.65 13.29 -4.25
N PRO A 461 -18.82 13.28 -3.56
CA PRO A 461 -19.93 14.16 -3.91
C PRO A 461 -19.66 15.65 -3.71
N TYR A 462 -18.64 16.02 -2.94
CA TYR A 462 -18.40 17.39 -2.50
C TYR A 462 -17.56 18.22 -3.47
N ILE A 463 -17.82 18.10 -4.76
CA ILE A 463 -17.18 19.03 -5.73
C ILE A 463 -18.17 20.16 -6.00
N SER A 464 -17.73 21.40 -5.71
CA SER A 464 -18.60 22.57 -5.83
C SER A 464 -19.17 22.71 -7.26
N ASP A 465 -20.45 23.13 -7.35
CA ASP A 465 -21.17 23.36 -8.62
C ASP A 465 -20.43 24.22 -9.66
N SER A 466 -19.53 25.10 -9.21
CA SER A 466 -18.73 25.95 -10.09
C SER A 466 -17.62 25.19 -10.85
N SER A 467 -17.17 24.04 -10.31
CA SER A 467 -16.09 23.23 -10.90
C SER A 467 -16.62 22.20 -11.91
N SER A 468 -17.84 21.68 -11.71
CA SER A 468 -18.40 20.57 -12.48
C SER A 468 -18.65 20.88 -13.95
N ARG A 469 -18.86 22.16 -14.31
CA ARG A 469 -19.13 22.59 -15.70
C ARG A 469 -17.91 22.66 -16.62
N LYS A 470 -16.72 22.40 -16.08
CA LYS A 470 -15.43 22.56 -16.80
C LYS A 470 -14.60 21.28 -16.82
N ILE A 471 -15.18 20.16 -16.40
CA ILE A 471 -14.57 18.83 -16.48
C ILE A 471 -14.98 18.22 -17.82
N ASP A 472 -14.00 17.77 -18.61
CA ASP A 472 -14.24 17.20 -19.95
C ASP A 472 -14.57 15.71 -19.87
N TYR A 473 -13.98 14.99 -18.92
CA TYR A 473 -14.18 13.54 -18.79
C TYR A 473 -14.11 13.09 -17.34
N ILE A 474 -14.99 12.19 -16.97
CA ILE A 474 -15.00 11.55 -15.64
C ILE A 474 -14.68 10.07 -15.84
N PHE A 475 -13.61 9.61 -15.20
CA PHE A 475 -13.28 8.20 -15.05
C PHE A 475 -13.36 7.83 -13.58
N ILE A 476 -14.22 6.90 -13.21
CA ILE A 476 -14.41 6.46 -11.82
C ILE A 476 -14.50 4.95 -11.72
N ASP A 477 -13.89 4.40 -10.67
CA ASP A 477 -14.03 3.02 -10.21
C ASP A 477 -14.53 3.07 -8.76
N PRO A 478 -15.86 3.20 -8.56
CA PRO A 478 -16.43 3.44 -7.24
C PRO A 478 -16.28 2.21 -6.34
N PRO A 479 -16.30 2.38 -5.01
CA PRO A 479 -16.20 1.28 -4.05
C PRO A 479 -17.32 0.25 -4.27
N PHE A 480 -17.04 -1.01 -3.94
CA PHE A 480 -17.99 -2.13 -4.07
C PHE A 480 -19.06 -2.16 -2.96
N GLY A 481 -19.50 -1.00 -2.48
CA GLY A 481 -20.47 -0.85 -1.40
C GLY A 481 -19.98 -1.49 -0.09
N ALA A 482 -20.88 -2.03 0.71
CA ALA A 482 -20.59 -2.61 2.03
C ALA A 482 -19.69 -3.89 2.00
N ASN A 483 -19.26 -4.38 0.83
CA ASN A 483 -18.39 -5.56 0.74
C ASN A 483 -16.92 -5.29 1.11
N LEU A 484 -16.44 -4.07 0.89
CA LEU A 484 -15.07 -3.66 1.16
C LEU A 484 -15.07 -2.42 2.05
N HIS A 485 -14.71 -2.57 3.30
CA HIS A 485 -14.49 -1.46 4.23
C HIS A 485 -13.07 -0.95 4.05
N TYR A 486 -12.87 0.03 3.15
CA TYR A 486 -11.55 0.54 2.76
C TYR A 486 -10.83 1.21 3.92
N SER A 487 -11.53 1.94 4.79
CA SER A 487 -10.96 2.57 5.98
C SER A 487 -10.34 1.55 6.94
N GLU A 488 -11.03 0.41 7.18
CA GLU A 488 -10.50 -0.66 8.01
C GLU A 488 -9.27 -1.32 7.38
N LEU A 489 -9.32 -1.59 6.07
CA LEU A 489 -8.22 -2.23 5.34
C LEU A 489 -7.01 -1.30 5.18
N SER A 490 -7.22 0.01 5.09
CA SER A 490 -6.17 1.03 4.98
C SER A 490 -5.65 1.51 6.34
N PHE A 491 -6.27 1.09 7.44
CA PHE A 491 -6.00 1.55 8.80
C PHE A 491 -4.51 1.61 9.15
N LEU A 492 -3.73 0.56 8.82
CA LEU A 492 -2.31 0.55 9.14
C LEU A 492 -1.51 1.60 8.35
N TRP A 493 -1.85 1.86 7.08
CA TRP A 493 -1.21 2.93 6.33
C TRP A 493 -1.52 4.29 6.95
N GLU A 494 -2.79 4.53 7.24
CA GLU A 494 -3.28 5.79 7.79
C GLU A 494 -2.74 6.06 9.20
N ALA A 495 -2.66 5.03 10.04
CA ALA A 495 -2.06 5.13 11.36
C ALA A 495 -0.58 5.57 11.29
N TRP A 496 0.21 5.01 10.37
CA TRP A 496 1.60 5.43 10.16
C TRP A 496 1.73 6.82 9.54
N LEU A 497 0.75 7.26 8.75
CA LEU A 497 0.71 8.62 8.19
C LEU A 497 0.24 9.67 9.20
N GLY A 498 -0.38 9.25 10.31
CA GLY A 498 -0.93 10.13 11.35
C GLY A 498 -2.30 10.73 11.01
N ILE A 499 -2.92 10.30 9.91
CA ILE A 499 -4.21 10.83 9.43
C ILE A 499 -5.11 9.64 9.09
N VAL A 500 -6.26 9.57 9.75
CA VAL A 500 -7.22 8.47 9.61
C VAL A 500 -8.46 8.96 8.86
N THR A 501 -8.98 8.13 7.98
CA THR A 501 -10.25 8.39 7.26
C THR A 501 -11.41 8.52 8.26
N ASN A 502 -12.23 9.55 8.07
CA ASN A 502 -13.53 9.64 8.72
C ASN A 502 -14.50 8.68 7.99
N ASN A 503 -14.73 7.52 8.58
CA ASN A 503 -15.54 6.44 7.97
C ASN A 503 -17.06 6.64 8.07
N GLU A 504 -17.55 7.72 8.68
CA GLU A 504 -18.97 8.08 8.67
C GLU A 504 -19.50 8.31 7.25
N HIS A 505 -18.62 8.59 6.32
CA HIS A 505 -18.92 8.88 4.91
C HIS A 505 -18.45 7.77 3.95
N GLU A 506 -18.04 6.63 4.49
CA GLU A 506 -17.69 5.46 3.70
C GLU A 506 -18.97 4.74 3.24
N ALA A 507 -19.06 4.44 1.92
CA ALA A 507 -20.26 3.82 1.31
C ALA A 507 -20.37 2.31 1.61
#